data_838b074c892277f7cd356a321e52c65a
#
_entry.id   838b074c892277f7cd356a321e52c65a
#
_cell.length_a   1.000
_cell.length_b   1.000
_cell.length_c   1.000
_cell.angle_alpha   90.00
_cell.angle_beta   90.00
_cell.angle_gamma   90.00
#
_symmetry.space_group_name_H-M   'P 1'
#
loop_
_entity.id
_entity.type
_entity.pdbx_description
1 polymer ?
#
loop_
_entity_poly.entity_id
_entity_poly.type
_entity_poly.pdbx_seq_one_letter_code
_entity_poly.pdbx_strand_id
1 'polypeptide(L)'
;MKTIVTTTINPPTEAIRRYDEMEDWNLIVIGDRKTPSDYRLERGRYLSPADQERYDSALSDAIGWNCIQRRNFGILLAYEMGADVIALIDDDNIPQANWGKQILVGSEAEVHYYETSLDAFDPVGATNHPSLWHRGYPLELLSQRRYDQMVSRKVMVDIDAGFWNGDPDIDAICRLEHAPECDFDKALFPLAGSATAPFNSQNTMLSRRVVPYYFLYPHIGRMDDIWAAYYVQAHGFQAVFSEPSVYQDRNEHDLIRDLKAEIVGYTNNLSLIRDLQTDPESIVGYLPGPA
;
A
#
# COMPACT_ATOMS: atom_id res chain seq x y z
N MET A 1 7.45 -9.76 -16.70
CA MET A 1 5.97 -9.69 -16.77
C MET A 1 5.47 -8.74 -15.69
N LYS A 2 4.50 -7.87 -16.02
CA LYS A 2 3.90 -6.91 -15.09
C LYS A 2 2.48 -7.40 -14.75
N THR A 3 2.12 -7.38 -13.46
CA THR A 3 0.81 -7.86 -13.01
C THR A 3 0.19 -6.90 -12.03
N ILE A 4 -1.07 -6.52 -12.27
CA ILE A 4 -1.90 -5.74 -11.37
C ILE A 4 -2.69 -6.72 -10.50
N VAL A 5 -2.75 -6.44 -9.20
CA VAL A 5 -3.51 -7.21 -8.22
C VAL A 5 -4.43 -6.29 -7.45
N THR A 6 -5.70 -6.66 -7.37
CA THR A 6 -6.70 -5.94 -6.57
C THR A 6 -7.70 -6.90 -5.94
N THR A 7 -8.43 -6.40 -4.96
CA THR A 7 -9.61 -7.04 -4.37
C THR A 7 -10.85 -6.21 -4.65
N THR A 8 -12.01 -6.82 -4.75
CA THR A 8 -13.27 -6.09 -4.87
C THR A 8 -14.44 -6.85 -4.24
N ILE A 9 -15.42 -6.09 -3.75
CA ILE A 9 -16.75 -6.58 -3.37
C ILE A 9 -17.85 -5.99 -4.27
N ASN A 10 -17.45 -5.16 -5.24
CA ASN A 10 -18.32 -4.43 -6.15
C ASN A 10 -18.40 -5.12 -7.51
N PRO A 11 -19.38 -4.80 -8.37
CA PRO A 11 -19.27 -5.04 -9.82
C PRO A 11 -18.01 -4.36 -10.38
N PRO A 12 -17.55 -4.71 -11.61
CA PRO A 12 -16.40 -4.03 -12.20
C PRO A 12 -16.58 -2.51 -12.20
N THR A 13 -15.75 -1.83 -11.39
CA THR A 13 -15.74 -0.37 -11.26
C THR A 13 -15.14 0.28 -12.51
N GLU A 14 -15.19 1.60 -12.60
CA GLU A 14 -14.51 2.34 -13.67
C GLU A 14 -12.99 2.10 -13.62
N ALA A 15 -12.40 2.11 -12.42
CA ALA A 15 -10.97 1.82 -12.24
C ALA A 15 -10.62 0.44 -12.78
N ILE A 16 -11.36 -0.60 -12.37
CA ILE A 16 -11.12 -1.98 -12.82
C ILE A 16 -11.23 -2.10 -14.34
N ARG A 17 -12.25 -1.50 -14.97
CA ARG A 17 -12.39 -1.53 -16.43
C ARG A 17 -11.19 -0.90 -17.14
N ARG A 18 -10.71 0.26 -16.66
CA ARG A 18 -9.54 0.91 -17.23
C ARG A 18 -8.25 0.07 -17.08
N TYR A 19 -8.08 -0.61 -15.95
CA TYR A 19 -6.95 -1.53 -15.76
C TYR A 19 -7.06 -2.78 -16.62
N ASP A 20 -8.27 -3.31 -16.85
CA ASP A 20 -8.53 -4.47 -17.70
C ASP A 20 -8.24 -4.21 -19.18
N GLU A 21 -8.33 -2.96 -19.63
CA GLU A 21 -7.98 -2.51 -20.99
C GLU A 21 -6.47 -2.40 -21.24
N MET A 22 -5.64 -2.40 -20.17
CA MET A 22 -4.18 -2.19 -20.31
C MET A 22 -3.47 -3.43 -20.88
N GLU A 23 -3.05 -3.37 -22.16
CA GLU A 23 -2.45 -4.50 -22.87
C GLU A 23 -1.11 -4.97 -22.31
N ASP A 24 -0.33 -4.04 -21.74
CA ASP A 24 1.01 -4.31 -21.19
C ASP A 24 1.00 -4.90 -19.77
N TRP A 25 -0.18 -5.06 -19.18
CA TRP A 25 -0.37 -5.55 -17.81
C TRP A 25 -1.31 -6.75 -17.77
N ASN A 26 -0.98 -7.73 -16.92
CA ASN A 26 -1.95 -8.74 -16.54
C ASN A 26 -2.75 -8.23 -15.33
N LEU A 27 -4.06 -8.37 -15.36
CA LEU A 27 -4.93 -8.01 -14.24
C LEU A 27 -5.40 -9.28 -13.51
N ILE A 28 -5.23 -9.32 -12.19
CA ILE A 28 -5.79 -10.32 -11.29
C ILE A 28 -6.71 -9.64 -10.29
N VAL A 29 -7.99 -9.99 -10.32
CA VAL A 29 -8.99 -9.48 -9.39
C VAL A 29 -9.41 -10.60 -8.44
N ILE A 30 -9.28 -10.36 -7.15
CA ILE A 30 -9.67 -11.28 -6.09
C ILE A 30 -11.04 -10.89 -5.58
N GLY A 31 -12.01 -11.77 -5.76
CA GLY A 31 -13.35 -11.59 -5.22
C GLY A 31 -13.44 -11.96 -3.74
N ASP A 32 -14.56 -11.58 -3.15
CA ASP A 32 -14.94 -11.98 -1.80
C ASP A 32 -16.40 -12.47 -1.80
N ARG A 33 -16.92 -12.93 -0.68
CA ARG A 33 -18.31 -13.45 -0.58
C ARG A 33 -19.39 -12.43 -0.94
N LYS A 34 -19.08 -11.13 -0.91
CA LYS A 34 -19.96 -10.04 -1.33
C LYS A 34 -19.84 -9.69 -2.80
N THR A 35 -18.80 -10.14 -3.49
CA THR A 35 -18.62 -9.88 -4.92
C THR A 35 -19.76 -10.54 -5.71
N PRO A 36 -20.36 -9.85 -6.70
CA PRO A 36 -21.40 -10.42 -7.54
C PRO A 36 -20.98 -11.76 -8.17
N SER A 37 -21.87 -12.74 -8.16
CA SER A 37 -21.58 -14.11 -8.68
C SER A 37 -21.36 -14.13 -10.19
N ASP A 38 -21.85 -13.12 -10.91
CA ASP A 38 -21.71 -12.93 -12.36
C ASP A 38 -20.55 -12.01 -12.73
N TYR A 39 -19.63 -11.74 -11.78
CA TYR A 39 -18.47 -10.91 -12.01
C TYR A 39 -17.65 -11.40 -13.20
N ARG A 40 -17.34 -10.51 -14.14
CA ARG A 40 -16.61 -10.80 -15.37
C ARG A 40 -15.63 -9.67 -15.69
N LEU A 41 -14.50 -10.06 -16.26
CA LEU A 41 -13.50 -9.20 -16.87
C LEU A 41 -13.42 -9.54 -18.36
N GLU A 42 -12.94 -8.63 -19.17
CA GLU A 42 -12.77 -8.84 -20.61
C GLU A 42 -11.44 -9.60 -20.89
N ARG A 43 -10.38 -9.26 -20.18
CA ARG A 43 -9.02 -9.78 -20.39
C ARG A 43 -8.40 -10.35 -19.11
N GLY A 44 -8.65 -9.72 -17.97
CA GLY A 44 -8.07 -10.08 -16.69
C GLY A 44 -8.58 -11.40 -16.13
N ARG A 45 -7.92 -11.88 -15.10
CA ARG A 45 -8.30 -13.09 -14.37
C ARG A 45 -9.04 -12.74 -13.08
N TYR A 46 -10.21 -13.27 -12.93
CA TYR A 46 -10.99 -13.19 -11.69
C TYR A 46 -10.84 -14.49 -10.89
N LEU A 47 -10.53 -14.40 -9.60
CA LEU A 47 -10.55 -15.52 -8.65
C LEU A 47 -11.76 -15.38 -7.74
N SER A 48 -12.72 -16.26 -7.93
CA SER A 48 -13.89 -16.39 -7.06
C SER A 48 -13.49 -16.93 -5.68
N PRO A 49 -14.37 -16.82 -4.65
CA PRO A 49 -14.15 -17.48 -3.37
C PRO A 49 -13.83 -18.98 -3.51
N ALA A 50 -14.53 -19.71 -4.36
CA ALA A 50 -14.28 -21.13 -4.59
C ALA A 50 -12.92 -21.41 -5.26
N ASP A 51 -12.43 -20.50 -6.10
CA ASP A 51 -11.09 -20.61 -6.69
C ASP A 51 -10.00 -20.44 -5.62
N GLN A 52 -10.19 -19.49 -4.72
CA GLN A 52 -9.26 -19.22 -3.62
C GLN A 52 -9.20 -20.40 -2.62
N GLU A 53 -10.36 -21.00 -2.28
CA GLU A 53 -10.42 -22.19 -1.42
C GLU A 53 -9.74 -23.40 -2.08
N ARG A 54 -9.85 -23.57 -3.41
CA ARG A 54 -9.15 -24.63 -4.15
C ARG A 54 -7.65 -24.36 -4.26
N TYR A 55 -7.25 -23.09 -4.33
CA TYR A 55 -5.84 -22.71 -4.42
C TYR A 55 -5.09 -23.00 -3.11
N ASP A 56 -5.62 -22.54 -1.98
CA ASP A 56 -5.09 -22.82 -0.63
C ASP A 56 -6.17 -22.61 0.43
N SER A 57 -6.77 -23.70 0.91
CA SER A 57 -7.82 -23.65 1.92
C SER A 57 -7.29 -23.23 3.29
N ALA A 58 -6.05 -23.60 3.65
CA ALA A 58 -5.47 -23.23 4.94
C ALA A 58 -5.19 -21.72 5.02
N LEU A 59 -4.64 -21.15 3.95
CA LEU A 59 -4.48 -19.71 3.84
C LEU A 59 -5.84 -18.98 3.84
N SER A 60 -6.83 -19.55 3.15
CA SER A 60 -8.19 -19.01 3.10
C SER A 60 -8.82 -18.93 4.50
N ASP A 61 -8.66 -19.99 5.30
CA ASP A 61 -9.18 -20.04 6.67
C ASP A 61 -8.44 -19.08 7.59
N ALA A 62 -7.11 -18.97 7.46
CA ALA A 62 -6.29 -18.08 8.25
C ALA A 62 -6.61 -16.59 7.99
N ILE A 63 -6.85 -16.19 6.74
CA ILE A 63 -7.19 -14.81 6.37
C ILE A 63 -8.64 -14.49 6.74
N GLY A 64 -9.57 -15.41 6.54
CA GLY A 64 -11.00 -15.18 6.66
C GLY A 64 -11.59 -14.45 5.45
N TRP A 65 -12.83 -13.95 5.59
CA TRP A 65 -13.63 -13.40 4.49
C TRP A 65 -14.09 -11.96 4.78
N ASN A 66 -14.51 -11.27 3.73
CA ASN A 66 -14.93 -9.87 3.75
C ASN A 66 -13.83 -8.93 4.25
N CYS A 67 -12.62 -9.13 3.73
CA CYS A 67 -11.44 -8.40 4.13
C CYS A 67 -10.47 -8.19 2.95
N ILE A 68 -9.73 -7.08 3.00
CA ILE A 68 -8.77 -6.70 1.94
C ILE A 68 -7.58 -7.68 1.87
N GLN A 69 -7.27 -8.37 2.95
CA GLN A 69 -6.15 -9.33 3.04
C GLN A 69 -6.31 -10.51 2.08
N ARG A 70 -7.51 -10.72 1.51
CA ARG A 70 -7.72 -11.64 0.37
C ARG A 70 -6.80 -11.31 -0.82
N ARG A 71 -6.30 -10.08 -0.93
CA ARG A 71 -5.31 -9.64 -1.92
C ARG A 71 -4.05 -10.51 -1.92
N ASN A 72 -3.67 -11.10 -0.80
CA ASN A 72 -2.54 -12.03 -0.70
C ASN A 72 -2.63 -13.19 -1.71
N PHE A 73 -3.82 -13.69 -2.03
CA PHE A 73 -3.99 -14.72 -3.07
C PHE A 73 -3.54 -14.23 -4.45
N GLY A 74 -3.87 -12.99 -4.78
CA GLY A 74 -3.45 -12.38 -6.04
C GLY A 74 -1.94 -12.13 -6.09
N ILE A 75 -1.35 -11.70 -4.99
CA ILE A 75 0.09 -11.47 -4.85
C ILE A 75 0.85 -12.79 -5.04
N LEU A 76 0.43 -13.86 -4.36
CA LEU A 76 1.04 -15.18 -4.48
C LEU A 76 0.91 -15.72 -5.91
N LEU A 77 -0.29 -15.65 -6.49
CA LEU A 77 -0.53 -16.11 -7.86
C LEU A 77 0.33 -15.33 -8.88
N ALA A 78 0.40 -14.00 -8.76
CA ALA A 78 1.25 -13.17 -9.63
C ALA A 78 2.73 -13.56 -9.49
N TYR A 79 3.19 -13.81 -8.28
CA TYR A 79 4.54 -14.28 -8.01
C TYR A 79 4.82 -15.65 -8.65
N GLU A 80 3.93 -16.62 -8.50
CA GLU A 80 4.05 -17.96 -9.13
C GLU A 80 4.02 -17.90 -10.65
N MET A 81 3.23 -16.99 -11.22
CA MET A 81 3.20 -16.74 -12.68
C MET A 81 4.49 -16.10 -13.20
N GLY A 82 5.42 -15.71 -12.33
CA GLY A 82 6.70 -15.13 -12.73
C GLY A 82 6.64 -13.62 -12.96
N ALA A 83 5.74 -12.89 -12.29
CA ALA A 83 5.71 -11.43 -12.37
C ALA A 83 7.02 -10.81 -11.85
N ASP A 84 7.62 -9.89 -12.61
CA ASP A 84 8.79 -9.11 -12.20
C ASP A 84 8.37 -7.88 -11.38
N VAL A 85 7.20 -7.32 -11.71
CA VAL A 85 6.57 -6.18 -11.04
C VAL A 85 5.13 -6.55 -10.71
N ILE A 86 4.74 -6.37 -9.44
CA ILE A 86 3.36 -6.53 -8.98
C ILE A 86 2.85 -5.18 -8.52
N ALA A 87 1.84 -4.65 -9.20
CA ALA A 87 1.16 -3.43 -8.83
C ALA A 87 -0.08 -3.75 -7.99
N LEU A 88 -0.13 -3.21 -6.79
CA LEU A 88 -1.27 -3.30 -5.88
C LEU A 88 -2.12 -2.05 -6.07
N ILE A 89 -3.40 -2.22 -6.31
CA ILE A 89 -4.35 -1.12 -6.50
C ILE A 89 -5.64 -1.37 -5.71
N ASP A 90 -6.38 -0.30 -5.42
CA ASP A 90 -7.75 -0.39 -4.95
C ASP A 90 -8.74 -0.26 -6.12
N ASP A 91 -9.94 -0.81 -5.98
CA ASP A 91 -10.96 -0.84 -7.03
C ASP A 91 -11.67 0.51 -7.25
N ASP A 92 -11.34 1.52 -6.43
CA ASP A 92 -11.78 2.92 -6.53
C ASP A 92 -10.66 3.89 -6.96
N ASN A 93 -9.46 3.40 -7.23
CA ASN A 93 -8.33 4.21 -7.68
C ASN A 93 -8.29 4.29 -9.22
N ILE A 94 -8.83 5.38 -9.75
CA ILE A 94 -8.91 5.62 -11.19
C ILE A 94 -7.53 5.97 -11.75
N PRO A 95 -6.94 5.15 -12.66
CA PRO A 95 -5.61 5.43 -13.21
C PRO A 95 -5.61 6.69 -14.07
N GLN A 96 -4.62 7.57 -13.83
CA GLN A 96 -4.35 8.72 -14.66
C GLN A 96 -3.52 8.34 -15.89
N ALA A 97 -3.35 9.28 -16.82
CA ALA A 97 -2.66 9.05 -18.09
C ALA A 97 -1.18 8.65 -17.95
N ASN A 98 -0.54 8.96 -16.82
CA ASN A 98 0.85 8.60 -16.50
C ASN A 98 0.99 7.25 -15.78
N TRP A 99 -0.09 6.64 -15.31
CA TRP A 99 -0.04 5.39 -14.56
C TRP A 99 0.65 4.27 -15.36
N GLY A 100 1.61 3.59 -14.72
CA GLY A 100 2.32 2.45 -15.30
C GLY A 100 3.24 2.77 -16.49
N LYS A 101 3.40 4.05 -16.89
CA LYS A 101 4.28 4.46 -17.99
C LYS A 101 5.74 4.59 -17.56
N GLN A 102 5.97 5.06 -16.36
CA GLN A 102 7.30 5.20 -15.79
C GLN A 102 7.38 4.32 -14.54
N ILE A 103 7.95 3.13 -14.68
CA ILE A 103 8.10 2.17 -13.59
C ILE A 103 9.49 2.35 -13.01
N LEU A 104 9.59 2.78 -11.76
CA LEU A 104 10.87 2.98 -11.07
C LEU A 104 11.40 1.66 -10.51
N VAL A 105 10.53 0.72 -10.19
CA VAL A 105 10.87 -0.56 -9.54
C VAL A 105 11.89 -1.35 -10.37
N GLY A 106 12.94 -1.81 -9.69
CA GLY A 106 14.02 -2.60 -10.27
C GLY A 106 15.10 -1.78 -10.97
N SER A 107 15.06 -0.45 -10.86
CA SER A 107 16.05 0.46 -11.41
C SER A 107 16.57 1.46 -10.37
N GLU A 108 17.69 2.12 -10.67
CA GLU A 108 18.12 3.28 -9.90
C GLU A 108 17.33 4.52 -10.33
N ALA A 109 16.85 5.28 -9.34
CA ALA A 109 16.20 6.57 -9.56
C ALA A 109 16.89 7.67 -8.76
N GLU A 110 16.97 8.86 -9.33
CA GLU A 110 17.34 10.07 -8.60
C GLU A 110 16.12 10.59 -7.88
N VAL A 111 16.22 10.77 -6.55
CA VAL A 111 15.10 11.12 -5.69
C VAL A 111 15.42 12.34 -4.81
N HIS A 112 14.41 13.07 -4.39
CA HIS A 112 14.50 13.97 -3.26
C HIS A 112 14.59 13.14 -1.98
N TYR A 113 15.79 13.01 -1.44
CA TYR A 113 16.07 12.16 -0.30
C TYR A 113 16.10 12.98 0.97
N TYR A 114 15.18 12.69 1.89
CA TYR A 114 15.05 13.38 3.17
C TYR A 114 15.81 12.64 4.26
N GLU A 115 16.83 13.27 4.83
CA GLU A 115 17.54 12.75 5.99
C GLU A 115 16.82 13.16 7.27
N THR A 116 16.62 12.21 8.16
CA THR A 116 15.97 12.42 9.45
C THR A 116 16.65 11.60 10.54
N SER A 117 16.67 12.15 11.76
CA SER A 117 17.10 11.44 12.97
C SER A 117 15.93 10.75 13.69
N LEU A 118 14.71 10.86 13.17
CA LEU A 118 13.53 10.17 13.71
C LEU A 118 13.49 8.71 13.25
N ASP A 119 12.81 7.87 13.99
CA ASP A 119 12.63 6.45 13.66
C ASP A 119 11.76 6.25 12.39
N ALA A 120 10.97 7.24 12.03
CA ALA A 120 10.08 7.20 10.87
C ALA A 120 10.16 8.47 10.01
N PHE A 121 9.94 8.29 8.70
CA PHE A 121 9.77 9.37 7.71
C PHE A 121 8.30 9.43 7.26
N ASP A 122 7.73 10.64 7.23
CA ASP A 122 6.36 10.86 6.75
C ASP A 122 6.38 11.38 5.31
N PRO A 123 6.02 10.56 4.32
CA PRO A 123 6.05 10.97 2.92
C PRO A 123 4.99 12.00 2.56
N VAL A 124 3.84 12.03 3.25
CA VAL A 124 2.77 13.00 3.00
C VAL A 124 3.16 14.38 3.51
N GLY A 125 3.65 14.46 4.74
CA GLY A 125 4.08 15.72 5.32
C GLY A 125 5.29 16.37 4.60
N ALA A 126 6.07 15.58 3.86
CA ALA A 126 7.18 16.07 3.03
C ALA A 126 6.73 16.72 1.72
N THR A 127 5.43 16.79 1.46
CA THR A 127 4.86 17.40 0.24
C THR A 127 4.37 18.83 0.48
N ASN A 128 3.59 19.37 -0.48
CA ASN A 128 2.88 20.64 -0.36
C ASN A 128 1.69 20.60 0.64
N HIS A 129 1.51 19.47 1.37
CA HIS A 129 0.51 19.32 2.44
C HIS A 129 1.16 19.00 3.81
N PRO A 130 2.02 19.89 4.37
CA PRO A 130 2.83 19.60 5.56
C PRO A 130 2.04 19.45 6.86
N SER A 131 0.76 19.85 6.89
CA SER A 131 -0.14 19.63 8.03
C SER A 131 -0.70 18.22 8.08
N LEU A 132 -0.70 17.49 6.96
CA LEU A 132 -1.19 16.12 6.87
C LEU A 132 -0.09 15.11 7.22
N TRP A 133 -0.47 13.87 7.46
CA TRP A 133 0.45 12.75 7.64
C TRP A 133 -0.13 11.44 7.09
N HIS A 134 0.76 10.58 6.61
CA HIS A 134 0.36 9.29 6.06
C HIS A 134 -0.23 8.38 7.15
N ARG A 135 -1.27 7.60 6.81
CA ARG A 135 -1.77 6.53 7.68
C ARG A 135 -0.61 5.61 8.07
N GLY A 136 -0.51 5.35 9.36
CA GLY A 136 0.59 4.57 9.92
C GLY A 136 1.77 5.40 10.45
N TYR A 137 1.93 6.67 10.08
CA TYR A 137 2.99 7.48 10.69
C TYR A 137 2.79 7.59 12.21
N PRO A 138 3.83 7.31 13.04
CA PRO A 138 3.70 7.35 14.50
C PRO A 138 3.29 8.74 15.01
N LEU A 139 2.17 8.81 15.73
CA LEU A 139 1.62 10.09 16.21
C LEU A 139 2.58 10.80 17.18
N GLU A 140 3.38 10.05 17.93
CA GLU A 140 4.37 10.56 18.88
C GLU A 140 5.46 11.41 18.21
N LEU A 141 5.68 11.20 16.90
CA LEU A 141 6.70 11.91 16.14
C LEU A 141 6.16 13.14 15.39
N LEU A 142 4.85 13.37 15.34
CA LEU A 142 4.23 14.43 14.52
C LEU A 142 4.82 15.82 14.78
N SER A 143 4.99 16.20 16.04
CA SER A 143 5.53 17.55 16.40
C SER A 143 7.02 17.70 16.13
N GLN A 144 7.72 16.60 15.87
CA GLN A 144 9.17 16.57 15.67
C GLN A 144 9.55 16.51 14.18
N ARG A 145 8.59 16.31 13.26
CA ARG A 145 8.86 16.24 11.82
C ARG A 145 9.62 17.45 11.30
N ARG A 146 10.63 17.22 10.46
CA ARG A 146 11.41 18.24 9.77
C ARG A 146 11.72 17.74 8.35
N TYR A 147 11.69 18.65 7.37
CA TYR A 147 11.89 18.35 5.96
C TYR A 147 12.94 19.28 5.30
N ASP A 148 13.77 19.91 6.12
CA ASP A 148 14.81 20.86 5.70
C ASP A 148 16.14 20.19 5.28
N GLN A 149 16.30 18.90 5.58
CA GLN A 149 17.48 18.10 5.24
C GLN A 149 17.22 17.26 3.99
N MET A 150 16.99 17.92 2.84
CA MET A 150 16.75 17.25 1.56
C MET A 150 17.98 17.34 0.67
N VAL A 151 18.39 16.20 0.10
CA VAL A 151 19.48 16.08 -0.87
C VAL A 151 18.99 15.32 -2.10
N SER A 152 19.62 15.59 -3.28
CA SER A 152 19.42 14.69 -4.43
C SER A 152 20.28 13.44 -4.25
N ARG A 153 19.66 12.24 -4.37
CA ARG A 153 20.35 10.96 -4.18
C ARG A 153 19.84 9.92 -5.17
N LYS A 154 20.76 9.10 -5.70
CA LYS A 154 20.37 7.90 -6.42
C LYS A 154 20.16 6.74 -5.46
N VAL A 155 19.03 6.07 -5.62
CA VAL A 155 18.66 4.88 -4.83
C VAL A 155 18.16 3.77 -5.75
N MET A 156 18.41 2.51 -5.37
CA MET A 156 17.75 1.37 -6.00
C MET A 156 16.31 1.32 -5.51
N VAL A 157 15.36 1.24 -6.44
CA VAL A 157 13.93 1.23 -6.11
C VAL A 157 13.43 -0.20 -6.01
N ASP A 158 13.11 -0.65 -4.82
CA ASP A 158 12.50 -1.96 -4.58
C ASP A 158 10.98 -1.88 -4.53
N ILE A 159 10.48 -0.77 -3.99
CA ILE A 159 9.07 -0.46 -3.81
C ILE A 159 8.83 0.94 -4.34
N ASP A 160 7.88 1.08 -5.26
CA ASP A 160 7.39 2.36 -5.75
C ASP A 160 5.96 2.57 -5.22
N ALA A 161 5.86 3.35 -4.15
CA ALA A 161 4.60 3.72 -3.53
C ALA A 161 4.07 4.99 -4.20
N GLY A 162 3.34 4.83 -5.30
CA GLY A 162 2.78 5.94 -6.06
C GLY A 162 1.74 6.72 -5.25
N PHE A 163 1.85 8.04 -5.32
CA PHE A 163 0.86 8.92 -4.69
C PHE A 163 -0.45 8.96 -5.48
N TRP A 164 -1.44 9.62 -4.92
CA TRP A 164 -2.81 9.73 -5.42
C TRP A 164 -3.31 11.17 -5.25
N ASN A 165 -4.12 11.65 -6.17
CA ASN A 165 -4.87 12.90 -5.99
C ASN A 165 -6.30 12.58 -5.55
N GLY A 166 -7.02 13.58 -5.03
CA GLY A 166 -8.36 13.42 -4.46
C GLY A 166 -8.30 13.14 -2.97
N ASP A 167 -8.96 12.10 -2.50
CA ASP A 167 -9.04 11.74 -1.09
C ASP A 167 -7.79 10.95 -0.63
N PRO A 168 -6.87 11.55 0.17
CA PRO A 168 -5.58 10.95 0.50
C PRO A 168 -5.70 9.81 1.54
N ASP A 169 -4.72 8.87 1.53
CA ASP A 169 -4.63 7.84 2.57
C ASP A 169 -3.92 8.36 3.82
N ILE A 170 -4.63 9.20 4.54
CA ILE A 170 -4.29 9.70 5.85
C ILE A 170 -5.08 8.93 6.91
N ASP A 171 -4.61 8.93 8.16
CA ASP A 171 -5.33 8.22 9.22
C ASP A 171 -6.61 8.94 9.65
N ALA A 172 -7.43 8.25 10.45
CA ALA A 172 -8.74 8.74 10.85
C ALA A 172 -8.64 10.03 11.71
N ILE A 173 -7.60 10.19 12.51
CA ILE A 173 -7.39 11.42 13.32
C ILE A 173 -7.09 12.60 12.40
N CYS A 174 -6.15 12.44 11.47
CA CYS A 174 -5.81 13.45 10.49
C CYS A 174 -7.03 13.85 9.66
N ARG A 175 -7.83 12.89 9.26
CA ARG A 175 -9.05 13.10 8.47
C ARG A 175 -10.15 13.81 9.24
N LEU A 176 -10.34 13.49 10.52
CA LEU A 176 -11.30 14.18 11.39
C LEU A 176 -10.92 15.65 11.61
N GLU A 177 -9.63 15.96 11.62
CA GLU A 177 -9.13 17.32 11.81
C GLU A 177 -9.14 18.15 10.51
N HIS A 178 -8.76 17.57 9.38
CA HIS A 178 -8.46 18.31 8.16
C HIS A 178 -9.46 18.08 7.02
N ALA A 179 -10.12 16.92 6.94
CA ALA A 179 -11.06 16.53 5.87
C ALA A 179 -10.58 16.96 4.45
N PRO A 180 -9.34 16.64 4.02
CA PRO A 180 -8.74 17.23 2.84
C PRO A 180 -9.18 16.55 1.54
N GLU A 181 -9.17 17.33 0.46
CA GLU A 181 -9.00 16.86 -0.90
C GLU A 181 -7.63 17.36 -1.37
N CYS A 182 -6.77 16.44 -1.86
CA CYS A 182 -5.38 16.76 -2.17
C CYS A 182 -5.10 16.79 -3.66
N ASP A 183 -4.30 17.77 -4.06
CA ASP A 183 -3.57 17.82 -5.33
C ASP A 183 -2.09 18.00 -5.00
N PHE A 184 -1.30 16.93 -5.20
CA PHE A 184 0.10 16.94 -4.84
C PHE A 184 0.95 17.52 -5.96
N ASP A 185 1.88 18.42 -5.59
CA ASP A 185 2.83 19.03 -6.53
C ASP A 185 3.82 17.98 -7.05
N LYS A 186 3.71 17.65 -8.34
CA LYS A 186 4.56 16.67 -9.01
C LYS A 186 6.04 16.99 -8.98
N ALA A 187 6.41 18.28 -8.85
CA ALA A 187 7.81 18.69 -8.78
C ALA A 187 8.54 18.20 -7.52
N LEU A 188 7.80 17.75 -6.50
CA LEU A 188 8.36 17.20 -5.25
C LEU A 188 8.75 15.72 -5.34
N PHE A 189 8.40 15.06 -6.46
CA PHE A 189 8.60 13.62 -6.64
C PHE A 189 9.70 13.30 -7.68
N PRO A 190 10.28 12.10 -7.64
CA PRO A 190 10.10 11.06 -6.61
C PRO A 190 10.82 11.44 -5.31
N LEU A 191 10.26 11.03 -4.18
CA LEU A 191 10.84 11.28 -2.86
C LEU A 191 11.10 10.00 -2.08
N ALA A 192 12.05 10.05 -1.14
CA ALA A 192 12.36 8.95 -0.22
C ALA A 192 12.92 9.52 1.09
N GLY A 193 12.96 8.70 2.14
CA GLY A 193 13.53 9.07 3.43
C GLY A 193 14.61 8.10 3.92
N SER A 194 15.42 8.56 4.87
CA SER A 194 16.46 7.74 5.53
C SER A 194 15.93 6.80 6.62
N ALA A 195 14.66 6.96 7.00
CA ALA A 195 14.00 6.17 8.03
C ALA A 195 12.80 5.41 7.45
N THR A 196 12.29 4.44 8.21
CA THR A 196 11.11 3.67 7.85
C THR A 196 9.93 4.58 7.53
N ALA A 197 9.30 4.39 6.37
CA ALA A 197 8.16 5.19 5.93
C ALA A 197 6.92 4.31 5.75
N PRO A 198 5.74 4.74 6.22
CA PRO A 198 4.52 4.04 5.89
C PRO A 198 4.23 4.14 4.39
N PHE A 199 3.75 3.05 3.80
CA PHE A 199 3.09 3.03 2.50
C PHE A 199 1.94 2.04 2.52
N ASN A 200 0.97 2.24 1.65
CA ASN A 200 -0.24 1.42 1.55
C ASN A 200 -0.20 0.49 0.33
N SER A 201 -1.24 -0.32 0.18
CA SER A 201 -1.40 -1.27 -0.93
C SER A 201 -2.35 -0.77 -2.03
N GLN A 202 -2.62 0.54 -2.13
CA GLN A 202 -3.65 1.06 -3.05
C GLN A 202 -3.12 1.60 -4.39
N ASN A 203 -1.83 1.97 -4.47
CA ASN A 203 -1.14 2.39 -5.71
C ASN A 203 0.36 2.08 -5.59
N THR A 204 0.71 0.86 -5.24
CA THR A 204 2.09 0.48 -4.92
C THR A 204 2.58 -0.62 -5.82
N MET A 205 3.75 -0.42 -6.43
CA MET A 205 4.44 -1.41 -7.25
C MET A 205 5.58 -2.04 -6.44
N LEU A 206 5.58 -3.37 -6.40
CA LEU A 206 6.59 -4.18 -5.72
C LEU A 206 7.48 -4.86 -6.75
N SER A 207 8.81 -4.84 -6.53
CA SER A 207 9.70 -5.74 -7.26
C SER A 207 9.48 -7.19 -6.81
N ARG A 208 9.72 -8.14 -7.71
CA ARG A 208 9.62 -9.58 -7.40
C ARG A 208 10.40 -9.99 -6.15
N ARG A 209 11.54 -9.36 -5.88
CA ARG A 209 12.39 -9.67 -4.72
C ARG A 209 11.78 -9.29 -3.37
N VAL A 210 10.86 -8.33 -3.35
CA VAL A 210 10.14 -7.88 -2.15
C VAL A 210 9.02 -8.85 -1.77
N VAL A 211 8.38 -9.48 -2.76
CA VAL A 211 7.16 -10.26 -2.59
C VAL A 211 7.26 -11.37 -1.51
N PRO A 212 8.37 -12.12 -1.37
CA PRO A 212 8.51 -13.11 -0.30
C PRO A 212 8.44 -12.55 1.12
N TYR A 213 8.57 -11.24 1.27
CA TYR A 213 8.55 -10.52 2.54
C TYR A 213 7.29 -9.67 2.73
N TYR A 214 6.46 -9.53 1.69
CA TYR A 214 5.28 -8.68 1.72
C TYR A 214 4.01 -9.51 1.90
N PHE A 215 3.33 -9.31 3.01
CA PHE A 215 2.08 -9.99 3.34
C PHE A 215 1.14 -9.04 4.07
N LEU A 216 -0.08 -8.89 3.58
CA LEU A 216 -1.11 -8.12 4.27
C LEU A 216 -1.59 -8.92 5.49
N TYR A 217 -1.22 -8.45 6.68
CA TYR A 217 -1.47 -9.20 7.92
C TYR A 217 -2.96 -9.19 8.30
N PRO A 218 -3.60 -10.34 8.45
CA PRO A 218 -5.00 -10.38 8.87
C PRO A 218 -5.16 -10.00 10.35
N HIS A 219 -6.37 -9.57 10.69
CA HIS A 219 -6.82 -9.35 12.07
C HIS A 219 -6.16 -8.19 12.84
N ILE A 220 -5.47 -7.28 12.16
CA ILE A 220 -4.84 -6.09 12.76
C ILE A 220 -5.47 -4.77 12.30
N GLY A 221 -6.75 -4.79 11.93
CA GLY A 221 -7.49 -3.60 11.53
C GLY A 221 -6.96 -3.00 10.23
N ARG A 222 -6.75 -1.68 10.21
CA ARG A 222 -6.27 -0.93 9.04
C ARG A 222 -4.75 -0.76 9.00
N MET A 223 -4.02 -1.65 9.68
CA MET A 223 -2.54 -1.64 9.70
C MET A 223 -1.92 -2.80 8.93
N ASP A 224 -2.72 -3.59 8.25
CA ASP A 224 -2.34 -4.79 7.50
C ASP A 224 -1.23 -4.55 6.46
N ASP A 225 -1.41 -3.56 5.60
CA ASP A 225 -0.45 -3.13 4.59
C ASP A 225 0.66 -2.22 5.17
N ILE A 226 0.33 -1.42 6.18
CA ILE A 226 1.28 -0.52 6.85
C ILE A 226 2.36 -1.33 7.60
N TRP A 227 1.99 -2.36 8.34
CA TRP A 227 2.96 -3.20 9.04
C TRP A 227 3.76 -4.07 8.06
N ALA A 228 3.14 -4.49 6.94
CA ALA A 228 3.87 -5.10 5.84
C ALA A 228 4.92 -4.14 5.24
N ALA A 229 4.57 -2.85 5.10
CA ALA A 229 5.50 -1.81 4.65
C ALA A 229 6.70 -1.63 5.59
N TYR A 230 6.48 -1.67 6.88
CA TYR A 230 7.58 -1.61 7.87
C TYR A 230 8.46 -2.86 7.80
N TYR A 231 7.84 -4.03 7.73
CA TYR A 231 8.56 -5.30 7.69
C TYR A 231 9.51 -5.42 6.49
N VAL A 232 9.05 -5.08 5.30
CA VAL A 232 9.92 -5.14 4.11
C VAL A 232 11.07 -4.14 4.18
N GLN A 233 10.85 -2.95 4.73
CA GLN A 233 11.93 -1.97 4.92
C GLN A 233 12.95 -2.41 5.98
N ALA A 234 12.52 -3.11 7.03
CA ALA A 234 13.42 -3.74 8.00
C ALA A 234 14.33 -4.81 7.37
N HIS A 235 13.90 -5.44 6.28
CA HIS A 235 14.74 -6.33 5.47
C HIS A 235 15.62 -5.60 4.45
N GLY A 236 15.72 -4.26 4.52
CA GLY A 236 16.61 -3.44 3.72
C GLY A 236 16.08 -3.08 2.33
N PHE A 237 14.80 -3.30 2.04
CA PHE A 237 14.19 -2.87 0.77
C PHE A 237 13.87 -1.37 0.80
N GLN A 238 14.28 -0.67 -0.26
CA GLN A 238 14.08 0.77 -0.38
C GLN A 238 12.71 1.11 -0.96
N ALA A 239 11.92 1.85 -0.17
CA ALA A 239 10.70 2.48 -0.64
C ALA A 239 10.99 3.86 -1.22
N VAL A 240 10.39 4.14 -2.38
CA VAL A 240 10.37 5.44 -3.05
C VAL A 240 8.91 5.82 -3.30
N PHE A 241 8.60 7.08 -3.17
CA PHE A 241 7.25 7.59 -3.40
C PHE A 241 7.26 8.38 -4.71
N SER A 242 6.52 7.89 -5.71
CA SER A 242 6.41 8.53 -7.01
C SER A 242 5.24 9.50 -7.10
N GLU A 243 5.23 10.33 -8.15
CA GLU A 243 4.19 11.34 -8.38
C GLU A 243 2.78 10.73 -8.42
N PRO A 244 1.73 11.53 -8.12
CA PRO A 244 0.35 11.06 -8.25
C PRO A 244 0.06 10.50 -9.64
N SER A 245 -0.40 9.25 -9.65
CA SER A 245 -0.72 8.52 -10.88
C SER A 245 -2.14 7.94 -10.89
N VAL A 246 -2.86 8.08 -9.78
CA VAL A 246 -4.28 7.73 -9.66
C VAL A 246 -5.07 8.90 -9.07
N TYR A 247 -6.37 8.93 -9.34
CA TYR A 247 -7.32 9.76 -8.62
C TYR A 247 -8.17 8.85 -7.75
N GLN A 248 -8.18 9.11 -6.45
CA GLN A 248 -9.00 8.36 -5.51
C GLN A 248 -10.34 9.04 -5.31
N ASP A 249 -11.38 8.39 -5.84
CA ASP A 249 -12.79 8.73 -5.62
C ASP A 249 -13.33 7.83 -4.50
N ARG A 250 -12.94 8.19 -3.26
CA ARG A 250 -13.22 7.36 -2.10
C ARG A 250 -14.71 7.28 -1.79
N ASN A 251 -15.18 6.07 -1.54
CA ASN A 251 -16.52 5.84 -1.00
C ASN A 251 -16.70 6.49 0.39
N GLU A 252 -17.94 6.79 0.76
CA GLU A 252 -18.29 7.35 2.06
C GLU A 252 -17.78 6.46 3.20
N HIS A 253 -17.00 7.04 4.14
CA HIS A 253 -16.35 6.33 5.24
C HIS A 253 -17.02 6.61 6.57
N ASP A 254 -17.17 5.58 7.39
CA ASP A 254 -17.45 5.72 8.82
C ASP A 254 -16.12 5.99 9.56
N LEU A 255 -15.80 7.28 9.77
CA LEU A 255 -14.55 7.71 10.40
C LEU A 255 -14.38 7.18 11.83
N ILE A 256 -15.48 6.91 12.57
CA ILE A 256 -15.39 6.32 13.91
C ILE A 256 -15.04 4.84 13.83
N ARG A 257 -15.52 4.14 12.82
CA ARG A 257 -15.12 2.76 12.55
C ARG A 257 -13.66 2.67 12.14
N ASP A 258 -13.20 3.58 11.27
CA ASP A 258 -11.81 3.67 10.84
C ASP A 258 -10.89 3.97 12.04
N LEU A 259 -11.24 4.95 12.87
CA LEU A 259 -10.51 5.29 14.10
C LEU A 259 -10.34 4.06 15.01
N LYS A 260 -11.41 3.30 15.23
CA LYS A 260 -11.36 2.07 16.05
C LYS A 260 -10.44 1.01 15.42
N ALA A 261 -10.46 0.86 14.10
CA ALA A 261 -9.64 -0.11 13.39
C ALA A 261 -8.15 0.31 13.32
N GLU A 262 -7.84 1.59 13.56
CA GLU A 262 -6.48 2.15 13.56
C GLU A 262 -5.84 2.24 14.95
N ILE A 263 -6.60 2.00 16.05
CA ILE A 263 -6.07 2.06 17.43
C ILE A 263 -4.84 1.17 17.61
N VAL A 264 -4.83 -0.01 16.99
CA VAL A 264 -3.68 -0.93 17.05
C VAL A 264 -2.41 -0.27 16.52
N GLY A 265 -2.51 0.52 15.46
CA GLY A 265 -1.40 1.30 14.91
C GLY A 265 -0.98 2.45 15.82
N TYR A 266 -1.92 3.25 16.29
CA TYR A 266 -1.64 4.35 17.22
C TYR A 266 -0.92 3.90 18.48
N THR A 267 -1.22 2.68 18.94
CA THR A 267 -0.60 2.12 20.14
C THR A 267 0.79 1.54 19.87
N ASN A 268 1.04 0.98 18.67
CA ASN A 268 2.18 0.10 18.46
C ASN A 268 3.14 0.55 17.34
N ASN A 269 2.76 1.46 16.44
CA ASN A 269 3.58 1.76 15.25
C ASN A 269 5.02 2.17 15.60
N LEU A 270 5.21 3.05 16.57
CA LEU A 270 6.55 3.50 16.95
C LEU A 270 7.39 2.39 17.59
N SER A 271 6.80 1.62 18.50
CA SER A 271 7.50 0.49 19.14
C SER A 271 7.82 -0.59 18.13
N LEU A 272 6.88 -0.94 17.25
CA LEU A 272 7.11 -1.91 16.18
C LEU A 272 8.25 -1.47 15.24
N ILE A 273 8.29 -0.22 14.80
CA ILE A 273 9.38 0.28 13.95
C ILE A 273 10.74 0.11 14.63
N ARG A 274 10.83 0.47 15.91
CA ARG A 274 12.07 0.33 16.70
C ARG A 274 12.52 -1.11 16.88
N ASP A 275 11.58 -1.99 17.18
CA ASP A 275 11.85 -3.42 17.37
C ASP A 275 12.28 -4.05 16.04
N LEU A 276 11.62 -3.71 14.93
CA LEU A 276 11.97 -4.17 13.59
C LEU A 276 13.35 -3.71 13.12
N GLN A 277 13.81 -2.52 13.52
CA GLN A 277 15.17 -2.04 13.23
C GLN A 277 16.23 -2.89 13.93
N THR A 278 15.88 -3.55 15.02
CA THR A 278 16.77 -4.42 15.80
C THR A 278 16.67 -5.86 15.32
N ASP A 279 15.45 -6.35 15.14
CA ASP A 279 15.13 -7.71 14.70
C ASP A 279 13.84 -7.72 13.88
N PRO A 280 13.89 -7.96 12.55
CA PRO A 280 12.69 -8.05 11.72
C PRO A 280 11.66 -9.08 12.21
N GLU A 281 12.10 -10.19 12.84
CA GLU A 281 11.18 -11.22 13.33
C GLU A 281 10.37 -10.78 14.55
N SER A 282 10.69 -9.66 15.16
CA SER A 282 9.93 -9.07 16.28
C SER A 282 8.46 -8.79 15.93
N ILE A 283 8.12 -8.66 14.65
CA ILE A 283 6.75 -8.48 14.18
C ILE A 283 5.79 -9.54 14.72
N VAL A 284 6.26 -10.77 14.90
CA VAL A 284 5.44 -11.88 15.42
C VAL A 284 4.83 -11.57 16.78
N GLY A 285 5.54 -10.80 17.62
CA GLY A 285 5.05 -10.37 18.94
C GLY A 285 3.87 -9.37 18.88
N TYR A 286 3.65 -8.75 17.74
CA TYR A 286 2.60 -7.75 17.49
C TYR A 286 1.37 -8.32 16.78
N LEU A 287 1.54 -9.47 16.13
CA LEU A 287 0.44 -10.12 15.42
C LEU A 287 -0.47 -10.86 16.43
N PRO A 288 -1.79 -10.91 16.17
CA PRO A 288 -2.68 -11.71 16.99
C PRO A 288 -2.27 -13.19 16.92
N GLY A 289 -2.26 -13.86 18.07
CA GLY A 289 -2.02 -15.31 18.11
C GLY A 289 -3.05 -16.07 17.28
N PRO A 290 -2.76 -17.32 16.90
CA PRO A 290 -3.73 -18.18 16.22
C PRO A 290 -5.00 -18.28 17.07
N ALA A 291 -6.15 -18.05 16.43
CA ALA A 291 -7.47 -18.14 17.06
C ALA A 291 -7.82 -19.58 17.45
#